data_1f1572a54d9c9f9f06039c0bac0e9dda
#
_entry.id   1f1572a54d9c9f9f06039c0bac0e9dda
#
_cell.length_a   1.000
_cell.length_b   1.000
_cell.length_c   1.000
_cell.angle_alpha   90.00
_cell.angle_beta   90.00
_cell.angle_gamma   90.00
#
_symmetry.space_group_name_H-M   'P 1'
#
loop_
_entity.id
_entity.type
_entity.pdbx_description
1 polymer ?
#
loop_
_entity_poly.entity_id
_entity_poly.type
_entity_poly.pdbx_seq_one_letter_code
_entity_poly.pdbx_strand_id
1 'polypeptide(L)' 'MAKLNITLKKSMIGRNQRQRATVKALGLRKIGQTVTHDDTPQIRGMIHKIDFMLDVEEEA' A
#
# COMPACT_ATOMS: atom_id res chain seq x y z
N MET A 1 3.26 -12.79 14.49
CA MET A 1 2.27 -11.82 14.00
C MET A 1 2.29 -11.83 12.48
N ALA A 2 1.12 -11.65 11.89
CA ALA A 2 1.00 -11.67 10.44
C ALA A 2 1.62 -10.43 9.83
N LYS A 3 2.17 -10.57 8.65
CA LYS A 3 2.72 -9.47 7.86
C LYS A 3 2.02 -9.38 6.52
N LEU A 4 1.98 -8.19 5.98
CA LEU A 4 1.37 -7.93 4.69
C LEU A 4 2.43 -7.51 3.69
N ASN A 5 2.43 -8.17 2.53
CA ASN A 5 3.26 -7.78 1.39
C ASN A 5 2.40 -6.95 0.46
N ILE A 6 2.80 -5.71 0.26
CA ILE A 6 2.02 -4.71 -0.46
C ILE A 6 2.80 -4.31 -1.71
N THR A 7 2.20 -4.51 -2.87
CA THR A 7 2.81 -4.18 -4.16
C THR A 7 2.01 -3.09 -4.84
N LEU A 8 2.69 -2.06 -5.33
CA LEU A 8 2.04 -0.98 -6.08
C LEU A 8 1.80 -1.44 -7.51
N LYS A 9 0.54 -1.53 -7.91
CA LYS A 9 0.13 -1.99 -9.23
C LYS A 9 -0.13 -0.88 -10.22
N LYS A 10 -0.66 0.26 -9.75
CA LYS A 10 -1.09 1.34 -10.63
C LYS A 10 -0.32 2.62 -10.33
N SER A 11 -0.16 3.46 -11.36
CA SER A 11 0.53 4.72 -11.23
C SER A 11 -0.18 5.67 -10.27
N MET A 12 0.61 6.47 -9.56
CA MET A 12 0.10 7.55 -8.74
C MET A 12 -0.27 8.79 -9.56
N ILE A 13 0.09 8.82 -10.83
CA ILE A 13 -0.22 9.94 -11.71
C ILE A 13 -1.73 10.09 -11.86
N GLY A 14 -2.25 11.29 -11.63
CA GLY A 14 -3.68 11.55 -11.68
C GLY A 14 -4.44 11.23 -10.40
N ARG A 15 -3.75 10.74 -9.37
CA ARG A 15 -4.38 10.50 -8.07
C ARG A 15 -4.31 11.76 -7.21
N ASN A 16 -5.23 11.90 -6.24
CA ASN A 16 -5.23 13.08 -5.39
C ASN A 16 -4.07 13.02 -4.38
N GLN A 17 -3.80 14.16 -3.75
CA GLN A 17 -2.66 14.27 -2.83
C GLN A 17 -2.76 13.33 -1.63
N ARG A 18 -3.97 13.10 -1.13
CA ARG A 18 -4.18 12.22 0.02
C ARG A 18 -3.81 10.78 -0.32
N GLN A 19 -4.23 10.32 -1.50
CA GLN A 19 -3.91 8.97 -1.96
C GLN A 19 -2.41 8.82 -2.16
N ARG A 20 -1.78 9.81 -2.78
CA ARG A 20 -0.33 9.79 -3.01
C ARG A 20 0.44 9.81 -1.69
N ALA A 21 -0.01 10.60 -0.72
CA ALA A 21 0.62 10.66 0.59
C ALA A 21 0.50 9.32 1.31
N THR A 22 -0.65 8.64 1.19
CA THR A 22 -0.84 7.32 1.78
C THR A 22 0.10 6.28 1.17
N VAL A 23 0.24 6.30 -0.15
CA VAL A 23 1.17 5.40 -0.84
C VAL A 23 2.61 5.64 -0.38
N LYS A 24 3.01 6.90 -0.27
CA LYS A 24 4.35 7.24 0.21
C LYS A 24 4.57 6.82 1.65
N ALA A 25 3.55 6.99 2.49
CA ALA A 25 3.63 6.58 3.89
C ALA A 25 3.84 5.08 4.04
N LEU A 26 3.34 4.29 3.09
CA LEU A 26 3.58 2.86 3.05
C LEU A 26 4.99 2.51 2.54
N GLY A 27 5.70 3.47 1.97
CA GLY A 27 7.04 3.26 1.43
C GLY A 27 7.07 2.92 -0.05
N LEU A 28 5.94 3.00 -0.73
CA LEU A 28 5.85 2.68 -2.14
C LEU A 28 6.08 3.93 -2.99
N ARG A 29 6.88 3.82 -4.03
CA ARG A 29 7.21 4.93 -4.92
C ARG A 29 7.06 4.59 -6.39
N LYS A 30 7.25 3.33 -6.76
CA LYS A 30 7.25 2.90 -8.16
C LYS A 30 6.31 1.73 -8.34
N ILE A 31 5.73 1.64 -9.53
CA ILE A 31 4.91 0.48 -9.91
C ILE A 31 5.78 -0.77 -9.86
N GLY A 32 5.23 -1.82 -9.26
CA GLY A 32 5.94 -3.09 -9.09
C GLY A 32 6.78 -3.18 -7.84
N GLN A 33 6.93 -2.09 -7.09
CA GLN A 33 7.65 -2.10 -5.83
C GLN A 33 6.81 -2.81 -4.76
N THR A 34 7.45 -3.67 -3.97
CA THR A 34 6.81 -4.40 -2.88
C THR A 34 7.42 -4.00 -1.55
N VAL A 35 6.58 -3.76 -0.56
CA VAL A 35 7.03 -3.51 0.81
C VAL A 35 6.28 -4.44 1.75
N THR A 36 6.89 -4.71 2.91
CA THR A 36 6.29 -5.56 3.95
C THR A 36 5.99 -4.71 5.16
N HIS A 37 4.78 -4.83 5.68
CA HIS A 37 4.35 -4.14 6.89
C HIS A 37 3.67 -5.12 7.83
N ASP A 38 3.69 -4.80 9.13
CA ASP A 38 2.93 -5.58 10.10
C ASP A 38 1.44 -5.38 9.86
N ASP A 39 0.67 -6.45 10.08
CA ASP A 39 -0.79 -6.40 9.95
C ASP A 39 -1.38 -5.72 11.17
N THR A 40 -1.48 -4.40 11.13
CA THR A 40 -2.05 -3.58 12.18
C THR A 40 -3.28 -2.84 11.67
N PRO A 41 -4.19 -2.42 12.57
CA PRO A 41 -5.34 -1.63 12.14
C PRO A 41 -4.96 -0.35 11.38
N GLN A 42 -3.85 0.27 11.73
CA GLN A 42 -3.38 1.47 11.06
C GLN A 42 -2.99 1.18 9.61
N ILE A 43 -2.21 0.12 9.40
CA ILE A 43 -1.80 -0.29 8.05
C ILE A 43 -3.00 -0.74 7.24
N ARG A 44 -3.92 -1.50 7.84
CA ARG A 44 -5.15 -1.92 7.17
C ARG A 44 -6.00 -0.73 6.73
N GLY A 45 -6.10 0.29 7.58
CA GLY A 45 -6.83 1.51 7.24
C GLY A 45 -6.22 2.26 6.06
N MET A 46 -4.89 2.35 6.01
CA MET A 46 -4.19 2.98 4.91
C MET A 46 -4.39 2.21 3.61
N ILE A 47 -4.28 0.90 3.66
CA ILE A 47 -4.48 0.02 2.50
C ILE A 47 -5.90 0.16 1.97
N HIS A 48 -6.89 0.20 2.86
CA HIS A 48 -8.30 0.29 2.48
C HIS A 48 -8.60 1.53 1.63
N LYS A 49 -7.90 2.63 1.90
CA LYS A 49 -8.10 3.88 1.15
C LYS A 49 -7.60 3.80 -0.29
N ILE A 50 -6.64 2.95 -0.56
CA ILE A 50 -5.97 2.88 -1.86
C ILE A 50 -5.84 1.45 -2.36
N ASP A 51 -6.68 0.53 -1.90
CA ASP A 51 -6.58 -0.88 -2.25
C ASP A 51 -6.73 -1.14 -3.75
N PHE A 52 -7.46 -0.28 -4.44
CA PHE A 52 -7.63 -0.39 -5.89
C PHE A 52 -6.31 -0.18 -6.67
N MET A 53 -5.29 0.39 -6.02
CA MET A 53 -3.97 0.60 -6.62
C MET A 53 -2.95 -0.44 -6.17
N LEU A 54 -3.30 -1.27 -5.21
CA LEU A 54 -2.36 -2.17 -4.55
C LEU A 54 -2.73 -3.62 -4.73
N ASP A 55 -1.71 -4.46 -4.67
CA ASP A 55 -1.88 -5.90 -4.49
C ASP A 55 -1.37 -6.24 -3.10
N VAL A 56 -2.24 -6.81 -2.27
CA VAL A 56 -1.91 -7.11 -0.88
C VAL A 56 -1.98 -8.61 -0.67
N GLU A 57 -0.89 -9.19 -0.19
CA GLU A 57 -0.83 -10.59 0.17
C GLU A 57 -0.49 -10.73 1.64
N GLU A 58 -1.21 -11.62 2.32
CA GLU A 58 -0.89 -11.94 3.70
C GLU A 58 0.24 -12.96 3.73
N GLU A 59 1.25 -12.66 4.51
CA GLU A 59 2.34 -13.58 4.76
C GLU A 59 2.01 -14.40 6.00
N ALA A 60 2.04 -15.69 5.84
CA ALA A 60 1.72 -16.60 6.93
C ALA A 60 2.83 -16.64 8.00
#